data_621579f4cb125e02f80bf6b750f5c9de
#
_entry.id   621579f4cb125e02f80bf6b750f5c9de
#
_cell.length_a   1.000
_cell.length_b   1.000
_cell.length_c   1.000
_cell.angle_alpha   90.00
_cell.angle_beta   90.00
_cell.angle_gamma   90.00
#
_symmetry.space_group_name_H-M   'P 1'
#
loop_
_entity.id
_entity.type
_entity.pdbx_description
1 polymer ?
#
loop_
_entity_poly.entity_id
_entity_poly.type
_entity_poly.pdbx_seq_one_letter_code
_entity_poly.pdbx_strand_id
1 'polypeptide(L)'
;MYENHRNLGRVTTFLPDSIGNPGSRHFYIDVVSESGYVRMWMEKQQLLQVGAYLKQSLEGPLSSPAEWGISDLDNGDLVSRDQWELYLVSMTTGFDAGELQFSIIVEGSDAGNDTTLWFSFDVDRDQIDNCAETAFEVCAAGRPRCVLCGSPIDPDVDHVCVRYNGHFPGVSWDSSE
;
A
#
# COMPACT_ATOMS: atom_id res chain seq x y z
N MET A 1 20.29 5.36 13.17
CA MET A 1 19.81 6.49 13.99
C MET A 1 18.71 7.13 13.18
N TYR A 2 17.48 7.10 13.67
CA TYR A 2 16.28 7.59 12.96
C TYR A 2 16.14 9.10 13.20
N GLU A 3 16.96 9.90 12.52
CA GLU A 3 16.77 11.35 12.54
C GLU A 3 15.46 11.69 11.82
N ASN A 4 14.71 12.67 12.33
CA ASN A 4 13.38 13.05 11.80
C ASN A 4 12.29 11.95 11.90
N HIS A 5 12.26 11.22 12.99
CA HIS A 5 11.20 10.26 13.29
C HIS A 5 10.00 10.92 13.98
N ARG A 6 8.79 10.50 13.59
CA ARG A 6 7.54 10.87 14.25
C ARG A 6 6.69 9.65 14.52
N ASN A 7 6.23 9.52 15.76
CA ASN A 7 5.27 8.52 16.15
C ASN A 7 3.85 9.10 16.05
N LEU A 8 3.01 8.49 15.23
CA LEU A 8 1.61 8.87 15.05
C LEU A 8 0.67 8.18 16.07
N GLY A 9 1.19 7.20 16.83
CA GLY A 9 0.38 6.37 17.71
C GLY A 9 -0.61 5.50 16.93
N ARG A 10 -1.74 5.20 17.58
CA ARG A 10 -2.80 4.40 16.96
C ARG A 10 -3.50 5.20 15.86
N VAL A 11 -3.60 4.62 14.67
CA VAL A 11 -4.23 5.29 13.54
C VAL A 11 -5.70 4.89 13.37
N THR A 12 -6.48 5.81 12.86
CA THR A 12 -7.89 5.59 12.52
C THR A 12 -8.08 5.18 11.06
N THR A 13 -7.13 5.55 10.20
CA THR A 13 -7.13 5.20 8.77
C THR A 13 -5.77 4.70 8.36
N PHE A 14 -5.75 3.57 7.68
CA PHE A 14 -4.60 3.02 6.99
C PHE A 14 -5.10 2.41 5.68
N LEU A 15 -5.21 3.22 4.61
CA LEU A 15 -5.96 2.84 3.42
C LEU A 15 -5.28 3.31 2.14
N PRO A 16 -5.07 2.42 1.17
CA PRO A 16 -4.56 2.77 -0.14
C PRO A 16 -5.64 3.30 -1.07
N ASP A 17 -5.22 4.17 -2.00
CA ASP A 17 -6.05 4.65 -3.08
C ASP A 17 -5.17 5.10 -4.27
N SER A 18 -5.77 5.60 -5.33
CA SER A 18 -5.06 6.12 -6.49
C SER A 18 -5.76 7.33 -7.09
N ILE A 19 -5.00 8.25 -7.62
CA ILE A 19 -5.50 9.43 -8.34
C ILE A 19 -5.00 9.44 -9.78
N GLY A 20 -5.83 9.88 -10.69
CA GLY A 20 -5.52 9.99 -12.13
C GLY A 20 -6.29 9.00 -13.01
N ASN A 21 -6.08 9.10 -14.31
CA ASN A 21 -6.74 8.27 -15.31
C ASN A 21 -6.06 6.89 -15.43
N PRO A 22 -6.77 5.84 -15.88
CA PRO A 22 -6.16 4.56 -16.22
C PRO A 22 -4.94 4.73 -17.14
N GLY A 23 -3.81 4.14 -16.76
CA GLY A 23 -2.52 4.28 -17.46
C GLY A 23 -1.64 5.45 -16.98
N SER A 24 -2.18 6.38 -16.17
CA SER A 24 -1.45 7.53 -15.61
C SER A 24 -1.85 7.78 -14.15
N ARG A 25 -1.97 6.71 -13.36
CA ARG A 25 -2.35 6.80 -11.95
C ARG A 25 -1.14 6.94 -11.05
N HIS A 26 -1.29 7.77 -10.04
CA HIS A 26 -0.40 7.83 -8.89
C HIS A 26 -1.07 7.10 -7.73
N PHE A 27 -0.35 6.22 -7.09
CA PHE A 27 -0.84 5.39 -6.00
C PHE A 27 -0.32 5.94 -4.67
N TYR A 28 -1.12 5.79 -3.63
CA TYR A 28 -0.74 6.24 -2.29
C TYR A 28 -1.43 5.41 -1.21
N ILE A 29 -0.91 5.51 0.00
CA ILE A 29 -1.56 5.04 1.22
C ILE A 29 -1.74 6.24 2.14
N ASP A 30 -2.95 6.47 2.61
CA ASP A 30 -3.27 7.47 3.61
C ASP A 30 -3.23 6.86 5.02
N VAL A 31 -2.52 7.55 5.90
CA VAL A 31 -2.41 7.24 7.33
C VAL A 31 -2.95 8.43 8.11
N VAL A 32 -4.00 8.21 8.90
CA VAL A 32 -4.64 9.27 9.70
C VAL A 32 -4.65 8.87 11.17
N SER A 33 -4.20 9.78 12.02
CA SER A 33 -4.28 9.65 13.47
C SER A 33 -4.72 10.98 14.10
N GLU A 34 -4.89 10.99 15.42
CA GLU A 34 -5.10 12.24 16.17
C GLU A 34 -3.87 13.16 16.11
N SER A 35 -2.69 12.59 15.91
CA SER A 35 -1.41 13.31 15.85
C SER A 35 -1.03 13.86 14.49
N GLY A 36 -1.78 13.51 13.42
CA GLY A 36 -1.54 14.03 12.08
C GLY A 36 -1.94 13.08 10.95
N TYR A 37 -1.68 13.53 9.74
CA TYR A 37 -1.97 12.85 8.49
C TYR A 37 -0.68 12.66 7.68
N VAL A 38 -0.48 11.46 7.16
CA VAL A 38 0.63 11.14 6.27
C VAL A 38 0.10 10.48 5.00
N ARG A 39 0.46 11.02 3.84
CA ARG A 39 0.25 10.39 2.54
C ARG A 39 1.58 9.83 2.03
N MET A 40 1.58 8.55 1.77
CA MET A 40 2.75 7.84 1.24
C MET A 40 2.53 7.52 -0.24
N TRP A 41 3.21 8.27 -1.11
CA TRP A 41 3.19 8.06 -2.56
C TRP A 41 4.07 6.89 -2.95
N MET A 42 3.64 6.15 -3.96
CA MET A 42 4.39 5.00 -4.48
C MET A 42 3.95 4.62 -5.89
N GLU A 43 4.77 3.83 -6.55
CA GLU A 43 4.42 3.23 -7.83
C GLU A 43 3.46 2.04 -7.65
N LYS A 44 2.70 1.72 -8.70
CA LYS A 44 1.74 0.60 -8.70
C LYS A 44 2.35 -0.71 -8.21
N GLN A 45 3.57 -1.02 -8.68
CA GLN A 45 4.26 -2.25 -8.32
C GLN A 45 4.67 -2.27 -6.84
N GLN A 46 5.05 -1.11 -6.30
CA GLN A 46 5.34 -0.98 -4.86
C GLN A 46 4.06 -1.21 -4.04
N LEU A 47 2.91 -0.65 -4.44
CA LEU A 47 1.66 -0.87 -3.73
C LEU A 47 1.25 -2.35 -3.73
N LEU A 48 1.43 -3.08 -4.84
CA LEU A 48 1.22 -4.53 -4.90
C LEU A 48 2.15 -5.29 -3.96
N GLN A 49 3.42 -4.88 -3.88
CA GLN A 49 4.40 -5.49 -2.97
C GLN A 49 4.06 -5.21 -1.51
N VAL A 50 3.61 -3.98 -1.18
CA VAL A 50 3.14 -3.62 0.16
C VAL A 50 1.92 -4.47 0.54
N GLY A 51 0.93 -4.61 -0.34
CA GLY A 51 -0.23 -5.45 -0.08
C GLY A 51 0.15 -6.91 0.19
N ALA A 52 1.05 -7.49 -0.62
CA ALA A 52 1.56 -8.84 -0.42
C ALA A 52 2.35 -8.98 0.90
N TYR A 53 3.19 -8.02 1.22
CA TYR A 53 3.95 -7.98 2.47
C TYR A 53 3.04 -7.91 3.69
N LEU A 54 2.02 -7.06 3.67
CA LEU A 54 1.04 -6.93 4.75
C LEU A 54 0.26 -8.23 4.97
N LYS A 55 -0.18 -8.91 3.90
CA LYS A 55 -0.81 -10.25 4.01
C LYS A 55 0.13 -11.27 4.64
N GLN A 56 1.38 -11.31 4.21
CA GLN A 56 2.39 -12.20 4.79
C GLN A 56 2.64 -11.91 6.27
N SER A 57 2.60 -10.64 6.68
CA SER A 57 2.76 -10.22 8.07
C SER A 57 1.66 -10.75 9.00
N LEU A 58 0.48 -11.04 8.46
CA LEU A 58 -0.63 -11.62 9.24
C LEU A 58 -0.45 -13.12 9.53
N GLU A 59 0.40 -13.81 8.77
CA GLU A 59 0.54 -15.28 8.80
C GLU A 59 1.89 -15.72 9.41
N GLY A 60 2.90 -14.84 9.41
CA GLY A 60 4.26 -15.17 9.78
C GLY A 60 4.68 -14.71 11.17
N PRO A 61 5.81 -15.22 11.67
CA PRO A 61 6.43 -14.70 12.87
C PRO A 61 6.97 -13.28 12.58
N LEU A 62 6.61 -12.32 13.44
CA LEU A 62 7.09 -10.96 13.37
C LEU A 62 8.03 -10.65 14.53
N SER A 63 9.01 -9.80 14.31
CA SER A 63 9.84 -9.23 15.37
C SER A 63 8.99 -8.36 16.30
N SER A 64 9.39 -8.27 17.56
CA SER A 64 8.80 -7.31 18.48
C SER A 64 9.24 -5.88 18.11
N PRO A 65 8.33 -4.89 18.12
CA PRO A 65 8.71 -3.48 17.94
C PRO A 65 9.78 -3.00 18.93
N ALA A 66 9.82 -3.57 20.14
CA ALA A 66 10.86 -3.29 21.13
C ALA A 66 12.28 -3.62 20.64
N GLU A 67 12.43 -4.55 19.70
CA GLU A 67 13.72 -4.91 19.10
C GLU A 67 14.24 -3.87 18.11
N TRP A 68 13.39 -2.97 17.65
CA TRP A 68 13.76 -1.94 16.68
C TRP A 68 14.47 -0.73 17.29
N GLY A 69 14.52 -0.64 18.62
CA GLY A 69 15.12 0.50 19.31
C GLY A 69 14.34 1.82 19.11
N ILE A 70 13.05 1.72 18.78
CA ILE A 70 12.17 2.86 18.50
C ILE A 70 11.61 3.48 19.78
N SER A 71 11.61 2.74 20.89
CA SER A 71 11.07 3.17 22.19
C SER A 71 11.69 4.46 22.74
N ASP A 72 12.88 4.83 22.26
CA ASP A 72 13.61 6.02 22.69
C ASP A 72 13.71 7.11 21.61
N LEU A 73 12.95 6.96 20.51
CA LEU A 73 12.91 8.00 19.48
C LEU A 73 12.09 9.16 20.03
N ASP A 74 12.84 10.11 20.61
CA ASP A 74 12.34 11.42 20.96
C ASP A 74 11.55 11.97 19.77
N ASN A 75 10.32 12.42 20.00
CA ASN A 75 9.55 13.19 19.04
C ASN A 75 10.30 14.52 18.86
N GLY A 76 11.45 14.44 18.18
CA GLY A 76 12.23 15.63 17.83
C GLY A 76 11.29 16.65 17.21
N ASP A 77 11.55 17.93 17.45
CA ASP A 77 10.83 19.10 16.90
C ASP A 77 10.70 19.05 15.37
N LEU A 78 9.98 18.03 14.86
CA LEU A 78 9.42 18.11 13.53
C LEU A 78 8.44 19.27 13.59
N VAL A 79 8.81 20.36 12.90
CA VAL A 79 7.98 21.55 12.71
C VAL A 79 6.54 21.07 12.56
N SER A 80 5.66 21.57 13.42
CA SER A 80 4.25 21.20 13.51
C SER A 80 3.56 21.36 12.14
N ARG A 81 3.61 20.30 11.37
CA ARG A 81 2.78 20.12 10.18
C ARG A 81 1.72 19.10 10.57
N ASP A 82 0.47 19.43 10.31
CA ASP A 82 -0.64 18.49 10.49
C ASP A 82 -0.72 17.48 9.33
N GLN A 83 0.00 17.74 8.23
CA GLN A 83 -0.01 16.94 6.99
C GLN A 83 1.38 16.76 6.42
N TRP A 84 1.66 15.50 6.01
CA TRP A 84 2.92 15.10 5.42
C TRP A 84 2.67 14.33 4.12
N GLU A 85 3.50 14.60 3.13
CA GLU A 85 3.54 13.80 1.91
C GLU A 85 4.95 13.30 1.69
N LEU A 86 5.09 12.00 1.47
CA LEU A 86 6.40 11.36 1.26
C LEU A 86 6.31 10.30 0.16
N TYR A 87 7.43 10.05 -0.48
CA TYR A 87 7.61 8.90 -1.35
C TYR A 87 8.13 7.74 -0.52
N LEU A 88 7.38 6.62 -0.49
CA LEU A 88 7.74 5.45 0.31
C LEU A 88 9.04 4.82 -0.18
N VAL A 89 9.99 4.64 0.73
CA VAL A 89 11.27 3.94 0.50
C VAL A 89 11.23 2.54 1.10
N SER A 90 10.86 2.43 2.37
CA SER A 90 10.77 1.14 3.06
C SER A 90 9.64 1.09 4.07
N MET A 91 9.17 -0.14 4.37
CA MET A 91 8.16 -0.42 5.39
C MET A 91 8.56 -1.68 6.16
N THR A 92 8.45 -1.62 7.47
CA THR A 92 8.69 -2.76 8.35
C THR A 92 7.50 -2.91 9.30
N THR A 93 7.06 -4.15 9.52
CA THR A 93 5.94 -4.47 10.42
C THR A 93 6.44 -5.35 11.56
N GLY A 94 6.05 -5.03 12.78
CA GLY A 94 6.24 -5.83 13.96
C GLY A 94 4.92 -6.10 14.67
N PHE A 95 4.93 -7.02 15.62
CA PHE A 95 3.76 -7.37 16.42
C PHE A 95 4.05 -7.29 17.91
N ASP A 96 3.24 -6.51 18.61
CA ASP A 96 3.25 -6.46 20.07
C ASP A 96 2.23 -7.45 20.62
N ALA A 97 2.73 -8.54 21.22
CA ALA A 97 1.89 -9.58 21.79
C ALA A 97 1.18 -9.14 23.09
N GLY A 98 1.69 -8.12 23.78
CA GLY A 98 1.08 -7.57 24.98
C GLY A 98 -0.15 -6.72 24.68
N GLU A 99 -0.05 -5.86 23.67
CA GLU A 99 -1.13 -4.97 23.24
C GLU A 99 -1.99 -5.57 22.13
N LEU A 100 -1.60 -6.74 21.59
CA LEU A 100 -2.26 -7.42 20.46
C LEU A 100 -2.42 -6.53 19.22
N GLN A 101 -1.42 -5.71 18.96
CA GLN A 101 -1.41 -4.77 17.85
C GLN A 101 -0.16 -4.90 17.00
N PHE A 102 -0.26 -4.43 15.77
CA PHE A 102 0.88 -4.34 14.87
C PHE A 102 1.43 -2.92 14.92
N SER A 103 2.75 -2.83 14.97
CA SER A 103 3.44 -1.56 14.78
C SER A 103 4.09 -1.54 13.40
N ILE A 104 3.94 -0.43 12.69
CA ILE A 104 4.53 -0.22 11.38
C ILE A 104 5.51 0.95 11.48
N ILE A 105 6.71 0.77 10.93
CA ILE A 105 7.65 1.85 10.69
C ILE A 105 7.84 2.03 9.19
N VAL A 106 7.80 3.25 8.73
CA VAL A 106 8.01 3.63 7.34
C VAL A 106 9.14 4.64 7.22
N GLU A 107 9.93 4.46 6.18
CA GLU A 107 10.92 5.42 5.72
C GLU A 107 10.45 6.00 4.39
N GLY A 108 10.55 7.29 4.23
CA GLY A 108 10.24 7.96 2.99
C GLY A 108 11.05 9.21 2.78
N SER A 109 11.03 9.71 1.55
CA SER A 109 11.55 11.02 1.18
C SER A 109 10.41 12.04 1.16
N ASP A 110 10.58 13.16 1.88
CA ASP A 110 9.60 14.28 1.86
C ASP A 110 9.40 14.76 0.42
N ALA A 111 8.15 14.83 -0.01
CA ALA A 111 7.81 15.22 -1.37
C ALA A 111 8.19 16.69 -1.70
N GLY A 112 8.42 17.51 -0.68
CA GLY A 112 8.72 18.93 -0.85
C GLY A 112 10.21 19.28 -0.87
N ASN A 113 11.06 18.52 -0.18
CA ASN A 113 12.48 18.91 0.03
C ASN A 113 13.48 17.76 0.00
N ASP A 114 13.05 16.55 -0.36
CA ASP A 114 13.88 15.35 -0.48
C ASP A 114 14.60 14.94 0.83
N THR A 115 14.07 15.36 1.97
CA THR A 115 14.60 14.97 3.29
C THR A 115 14.05 13.60 3.67
N THR A 116 14.91 12.74 4.20
CA THR A 116 14.46 11.43 4.74
C THR A 116 13.65 11.64 6.01
N LEU A 117 12.45 11.07 6.03
CA LEU A 117 11.51 11.09 7.14
C LEU A 117 11.20 9.66 7.59
N TRP A 118 10.98 9.52 8.88
CA TRP A 118 10.57 8.27 9.50
C TRP A 118 9.26 8.46 10.25
N PHE A 119 8.32 7.57 10.03
CA PHE A 119 7.07 7.53 10.78
C PHE A 119 6.86 6.15 11.37
N SER A 120 6.33 6.10 12.59
CA SER A 120 5.81 4.87 13.17
C SER A 120 4.34 5.06 13.56
N PHE A 121 3.57 3.99 13.49
CA PHE A 121 2.17 3.99 13.87
C PHE A 121 1.69 2.57 14.17
N ASP A 122 0.59 2.50 14.92
CA ASP A 122 0.01 1.24 15.35
C ASP A 122 -1.33 1.01 14.65
N VAL A 123 -1.54 -0.23 14.21
CA VAL A 123 -2.73 -0.70 13.51
C VAL A 123 -3.20 -2.02 14.10
N ASP A 124 -4.47 -2.30 13.98
CA ASP A 124 -5.00 -3.62 14.30
C ASP A 124 -4.93 -4.58 13.09
N ARG A 125 -5.26 -5.85 13.34
CA ARG A 125 -5.24 -6.90 12.33
C ARG A 125 -6.17 -6.59 11.16
N ASP A 126 -7.37 -6.08 11.45
CA ASP A 126 -8.39 -5.81 10.44
C ASP A 126 -7.98 -4.64 9.53
N GLN A 127 -7.30 -3.63 10.10
CA GLN A 127 -6.72 -2.52 9.32
C GLN A 127 -5.63 -2.99 8.35
N ILE A 128 -4.75 -3.90 8.78
CA ILE A 128 -3.74 -4.50 7.89
C ILE A 128 -4.39 -5.30 6.78
N ASP A 129 -5.34 -6.16 7.12
CA ASP A 129 -6.02 -7.03 6.16
C ASP A 129 -6.78 -6.20 5.11
N ASN A 130 -7.56 -5.22 5.57
CA ASN A 130 -8.30 -4.30 4.70
C ASN A 130 -7.38 -3.46 3.81
N CYS A 131 -6.26 -2.95 4.35
CA CYS A 131 -5.28 -2.21 3.55
C CYS A 131 -4.70 -3.09 2.44
N ALA A 132 -4.33 -4.33 2.76
CA ALA A 132 -3.77 -5.26 1.78
C ALA A 132 -4.77 -5.61 0.68
N GLU A 133 -6.02 -5.92 1.03
CA GLU A 133 -7.07 -6.23 0.05
C GLU A 133 -7.37 -5.04 -0.85
N THR A 134 -7.55 -3.86 -0.26
CA THR A 134 -7.79 -2.63 -1.00
C THR A 134 -6.63 -2.29 -1.94
N ALA A 135 -5.37 -2.56 -1.55
CA ALA A 135 -4.21 -2.36 -2.41
C ALA A 135 -4.31 -3.19 -3.71
N PHE A 136 -4.73 -4.44 -3.62
CA PHE A 136 -4.95 -5.28 -4.80
C PHE A 136 -6.12 -4.77 -5.65
N GLU A 137 -7.22 -4.36 -5.03
CA GLU A 137 -8.38 -3.81 -5.72
C GLU A 137 -8.05 -2.51 -6.46
N VAL A 138 -7.38 -1.57 -5.82
CA VAL A 138 -6.97 -0.28 -6.39
C VAL A 138 -6.01 -0.50 -7.56
N CYS A 139 -5.08 -1.44 -7.44
CA CYS A 139 -4.18 -1.81 -8.53
C CYS A 139 -4.89 -2.51 -9.69
N ALA A 140 -5.94 -3.28 -9.42
CA ALA A 140 -6.75 -3.94 -10.44
C ALA A 140 -7.78 -3.00 -11.09
N ALA A 141 -8.19 -1.94 -10.38
CA ALA A 141 -9.18 -0.98 -10.85
C ALA A 141 -8.64 -0.20 -12.07
N GLY A 142 -9.09 -0.39 -13.23
CA GLY A 142 -8.61 0.25 -14.47
C GLY A 142 -8.02 -0.73 -15.45
N ARG A 143 -7.92 -2.00 -15.10
CA ARG A 143 -7.73 -3.06 -16.08
C ARG A 143 -9.07 -3.39 -16.71
N PRO A 144 -9.16 -3.53 -18.05
CA PRO A 144 -10.35 -4.08 -18.69
C PRO A 144 -10.63 -5.46 -18.08
N ARG A 145 -11.90 -5.75 -17.85
CA ARG A 145 -12.29 -7.08 -17.38
C ARG A 145 -12.59 -7.99 -18.55
N CYS A 146 -12.18 -9.24 -18.45
CA CYS A 146 -12.55 -10.26 -19.43
C CYS A 146 -14.07 -10.41 -19.46
N VAL A 147 -14.66 -10.25 -20.63
CA VAL A 147 -16.12 -10.38 -20.82
C VAL A 147 -16.66 -11.80 -20.53
N LEU A 148 -15.79 -12.80 -20.53
CA LEU A 148 -16.16 -14.19 -20.30
C LEU A 148 -16.01 -14.62 -18.84
N CYS A 149 -14.88 -14.31 -18.19
CA CYS A 149 -14.59 -14.76 -16.82
C CYS A 149 -14.66 -13.66 -15.77
N GLY A 150 -14.76 -12.37 -16.18
CA GLY A 150 -14.79 -11.22 -15.27
C GLY A 150 -13.43 -10.87 -14.67
N SER A 151 -12.38 -11.67 -14.89
CA SER A 151 -11.05 -11.40 -14.38
C SER A 151 -10.44 -10.16 -15.02
N PRO A 152 -9.65 -9.35 -14.28
CA PRO A 152 -8.89 -8.25 -14.84
C PRO A 152 -7.92 -8.74 -15.91
N ILE A 153 -7.84 -8.05 -17.03
CA ILE A 153 -6.88 -8.31 -18.10
C ILE A 153 -5.70 -7.36 -17.94
N ASP A 154 -4.49 -7.91 -17.89
CA ASP A 154 -3.28 -7.11 -17.94
C ASP A 154 -2.98 -6.78 -19.41
N PRO A 155 -2.80 -5.50 -19.78
CA PRO A 155 -2.55 -5.14 -21.18
C PRO A 155 -1.23 -5.70 -21.73
N ASP A 156 -0.28 -6.02 -20.84
CA ASP A 156 1.06 -6.50 -21.20
C ASP A 156 1.22 -8.03 -21.08
N VAL A 157 0.16 -8.75 -20.74
CA VAL A 157 0.19 -10.21 -20.53
C VAL A 157 -1.00 -10.87 -21.23
N ASP A 158 -0.73 -11.94 -21.98
CA ASP A 158 -1.78 -12.74 -22.61
C ASP A 158 -2.73 -13.32 -21.55
N HIS A 159 -3.99 -12.91 -21.60
CA HIS A 159 -5.01 -13.39 -20.69
C HIS A 159 -5.47 -14.80 -21.05
N VAL A 160 -5.10 -15.78 -20.24
CA VAL A 160 -5.64 -17.14 -20.34
C VAL A 160 -6.99 -17.21 -19.63
N CYS A 161 -8.06 -17.13 -20.41
CA CYS A 161 -9.42 -17.17 -19.87
C CYS A 161 -9.86 -18.58 -19.49
N VAL A 162 -10.13 -18.82 -18.19
CA VAL A 162 -10.61 -20.13 -17.69
C VAL A 162 -11.99 -20.52 -18.22
N ARG A 163 -12.77 -19.57 -18.77
CA ARG A 163 -14.07 -19.81 -19.40
C ARG A 163 -14.00 -19.88 -20.92
N TYR A 164 -12.79 -19.77 -21.49
CA TYR A 164 -12.60 -19.86 -22.92
C TYR A 164 -12.50 -21.31 -23.35
N ASN A 165 -13.58 -21.84 -23.94
CA ASN A 165 -13.67 -23.23 -24.43
C ASN A 165 -13.21 -23.38 -25.89
N GLY A 166 -12.24 -22.59 -26.34
CA GLY A 166 -11.69 -22.67 -27.70
C GLY A 166 -12.57 -22.05 -28.79
N HIS A 167 -13.69 -21.45 -28.44
CA HIS A 167 -14.50 -20.66 -29.38
C HIS A 167 -14.10 -19.19 -29.29
N PHE A 168 -13.48 -18.66 -30.34
CA PHE A 168 -13.43 -17.21 -30.58
C PHE A 168 -14.84 -16.71 -30.72
N PRO A 169 -15.34 -15.70 -30.00
CA PRO A 169 -16.53 -14.97 -30.41
C PRO A 169 -16.14 -14.26 -31.69
N GLY A 170 -16.76 -14.73 -32.79
CA GLY A 170 -16.51 -14.42 -34.17
C GLY A 170 -15.86 -13.08 -34.49
N VAL A 171 -14.67 -13.13 -34.99
CA VAL A 171 -14.25 -12.24 -36.06
C VAL A 171 -14.88 -12.83 -37.30
N SER A 172 -16.00 -12.26 -37.78
CA SER A 172 -16.50 -12.55 -39.10
C SER A 172 -15.46 -12.05 -40.10
N TRP A 173 -14.72 -12.96 -40.68
CA TRP A 173 -13.97 -12.69 -41.88
C TRP A 173 -15.00 -12.52 -42.98
N ASP A 174 -15.34 -11.27 -43.26
CA ASP A 174 -16.12 -10.94 -44.46
C ASP A 174 -15.23 -11.20 -45.67
N SER A 175 -15.43 -12.36 -46.27
CA SER A 175 -14.85 -12.72 -47.54
C SER A 175 -15.69 -12.02 -48.58
N SER A 176 -15.34 -10.79 -48.93
CA SER A 176 -15.86 -10.12 -50.13
C SER A 176 -14.85 -10.32 -51.23
N GLU A 177 -15.24 -11.10 -52.20
CA GLU A 177 -14.69 -11.14 -53.55
C GLU A 177 -14.62 -9.75 -54.18
#